data_b38d2fe23cce314331c83167a94741de
#
_entry.id   b38d2fe23cce314331c83167a94741de
#
_cell.length_a   1.000
_cell.length_b   1.000
_cell.length_c   1.000
_cell.angle_alpha   90.00
_cell.angle_beta   90.00
_cell.angle_gamma   90.00
#
_symmetry.space_group_name_H-M   'P 1'
#
loop_
_entity.id
_entity.type
_entity.pdbx_description
1 polymer ?
#
loop_
_entity_poly.entity_id
_entity_poly.type
_entity_poly.pdbx_seq_one_letter_code
_entity_poly.pdbx_strand_id
1 'polypeptide(L)'
;IEIGFILSITEEDLHIFHKNGIVSQYKKYDLWKKDFESKLPSYKNEEITFTFIANKEGKQRFYDGKRKHNKYIREIFPTIYFIGTNRNLKQIQDDLFMLQEDSLLKIMRTNCCMFDPVKPCTHCFQCIGLINQKSPKELNAFEAAKLFEYKLYEMNIDQFEKRINESFHKNGGFEDIIFSMNYDVDQMLQVNAEAYNKERDISISVERLGRGMKSIYMLSLLEAYVMDENSLSSIILVEEPEMFLHPQLQKTASEILYRLAQKNQVIFTTHSPHLLANFSSRQLCQIILDEDSYSVAKKKTNISSVLDDLGYNASDLMNVDFVFIVEGKQDKYRLPLLLNHYYSEIYDEDGRLNRVAILTTNSCTNIKTYANLKYINQLYMKDRFLMIRDSDGKDRDMLGRQLCKYYDERNLVDVDHLPK
;
A
#
# COMPACT_ATOMS: atom_id res chain seq x y z
N ILE A 1 16.72 18.23 10.16
CA ILE A 1 15.39 17.60 10.22
C ILE A 1 15.34 16.81 11.51
N GLU A 2 14.26 16.99 12.28
CA GLU A 2 13.98 16.21 13.48
C GLU A 2 12.57 15.65 13.37
N ILE A 3 12.40 14.33 13.54
CA ILE A 3 11.11 13.66 13.46
C ILE A 3 10.99 12.74 14.68
N GLY A 4 9.97 12.98 15.52
CA GLY A 4 9.64 12.13 16.65
C GLY A 4 8.79 10.94 16.21
N PHE A 5 9.13 9.75 16.70
CA PHE A 5 8.40 8.51 16.46
C PHE A 5 7.97 7.89 17.78
N ILE A 6 6.77 7.31 17.77
CA ILE A 6 6.27 6.41 18.78
C ILE A 6 5.87 5.14 18.06
N LEU A 7 6.53 4.02 18.35
CA LEU A 7 6.21 2.72 17.78
C LEU A 7 5.53 1.88 18.86
N SER A 8 4.33 1.39 18.58
CA SER A 8 3.70 0.35 19.39
C SER A 8 4.28 -1.01 19.01
N ILE A 9 4.68 -1.79 20.00
CA ILE A 9 5.28 -3.12 19.81
C ILE A 9 4.50 -4.10 20.67
N THR A 10 3.76 -4.97 20.00
CA THR A 10 2.96 -6.00 20.66
C THR A 10 3.83 -7.15 21.18
N GLU A 11 3.26 -8.00 22.04
CA GLU A 11 3.96 -9.22 22.49
C GLU A 11 4.22 -10.19 21.30
N GLU A 12 3.37 -10.18 20.28
CA GLU A 12 3.58 -10.93 19.04
C GLU A 12 4.80 -10.43 18.27
N ASP A 13 4.97 -9.11 18.17
CA ASP A 13 6.15 -8.50 17.54
C ASP A 13 7.42 -8.88 18.29
N LEU A 14 7.40 -8.89 19.64
CA LEU A 14 8.54 -9.32 20.44
C LEU A 14 8.90 -10.78 20.20
N HIS A 15 7.93 -11.66 20.02
CA HIS A 15 8.19 -13.06 19.65
C HIS A 15 8.82 -13.18 18.26
N ILE A 16 8.37 -12.38 17.29
CA ILE A 16 8.97 -12.35 15.96
C ILE A 16 10.40 -11.80 16.03
N PHE A 17 10.65 -10.73 16.80
CA PHE A 17 12.00 -10.20 17.01
C PHE A 17 12.92 -11.24 17.64
N HIS A 18 12.45 -11.98 18.64
CA HIS A 18 13.22 -13.04 19.28
C HIS A 18 13.54 -14.17 18.29
N LYS A 19 12.55 -14.65 17.52
CA LYS A 19 12.71 -15.71 16.53
C LYS A 19 13.78 -15.35 15.48
N ASN A 20 13.79 -14.08 15.06
CA ASN A 20 14.71 -13.55 14.05
C ASN A 20 16.04 -13.03 14.64
N GLY A 21 16.25 -13.15 15.96
CA GLY A 21 17.48 -12.70 16.62
C GLY A 21 17.72 -11.18 16.54
N ILE A 22 16.64 -10.39 16.39
CA ILE A 22 16.71 -8.94 16.29
C ILE A 22 17.10 -8.34 17.65
N VAL A 23 18.02 -7.37 17.65
CA VAL A 23 18.56 -6.68 18.83
C VAL A 23 19.39 -7.59 19.72
N SER A 24 19.05 -8.87 19.89
CA SER A 24 19.70 -9.77 20.83
C SER A 24 19.81 -11.19 20.28
N GLN A 25 20.89 -11.90 20.65
CA GLN A 25 21.19 -13.27 20.17
C GLN A 25 20.85 -14.35 21.23
N TYR A 26 20.23 -14.00 22.33
CA TYR A 26 19.87 -14.98 23.36
C TYR A 26 18.76 -15.92 22.86
N LYS A 27 18.98 -17.24 22.97
CA LYS A 27 18.01 -18.26 22.57
C LYS A 27 16.79 -18.36 23.49
N LYS A 28 16.98 -18.04 24.80
CA LYS A 28 15.87 -18.06 25.78
C LYS A 28 15.17 -16.71 25.77
N TYR A 29 13.84 -16.73 25.59
CA TYR A 29 13.02 -15.53 25.48
C TYR A 29 13.19 -14.56 26.66
N ASP A 30 13.18 -15.05 27.91
CA ASP A 30 13.32 -14.18 29.08
C ASP A 30 14.68 -13.45 29.16
N LEU A 31 15.77 -14.11 28.70
CA LEU A 31 17.08 -13.49 28.63
C LEU A 31 17.16 -12.51 27.46
N TRP A 32 16.56 -12.88 26.33
CA TRP A 32 16.45 -12.03 25.18
C TRP A 32 15.66 -10.76 25.50
N LYS A 33 14.50 -10.86 26.16
CA LYS A 33 13.65 -9.72 26.55
C LYS A 33 14.38 -8.75 27.48
N LYS A 34 15.08 -9.25 28.50
CA LYS A 34 15.90 -8.42 29.38
C LYS A 34 17.02 -7.68 28.63
N ASP A 35 17.71 -8.35 27.70
CA ASP A 35 18.75 -7.73 26.89
C ASP A 35 18.16 -6.71 25.90
N PHE A 36 17.01 -7.01 25.29
CA PHE A 36 16.25 -6.10 24.45
C PHE A 36 15.89 -4.80 25.19
N GLU A 37 15.30 -4.90 26.38
CA GLU A 37 14.95 -3.76 27.23
C GLU A 37 16.19 -2.94 27.66
N SER A 38 17.30 -3.60 27.93
CA SER A 38 18.55 -2.93 28.26
C SER A 38 19.15 -2.14 27.09
N LYS A 39 18.99 -2.65 25.88
CA LYS A 39 19.47 -2.04 24.63
C LYS A 39 18.55 -0.94 24.12
N LEU A 40 17.26 -1.03 24.43
CA LEU A 40 16.22 -0.09 24.03
C LEU A 40 15.55 0.52 25.28
N PRO A 41 16.22 1.42 26.01
CA PRO A 41 15.74 1.96 27.28
C PRO A 41 14.51 2.86 27.16
N SER A 42 14.13 3.25 25.95
CA SER A 42 12.88 3.95 25.67
C SER A 42 11.67 3.02 25.50
N TYR A 43 11.87 1.69 25.49
CA TYR A 43 10.77 0.74 25.49
C TYR A 43 10.08 0.72 26.85
N LYS A 44 8.81 1.13 26.86
CA LYS A 44 7.93 1.15 28.06
C LYS A 44 6.50 0.99 27.63
N ASN A 45 5.73 0.17 28.35
CA ASN A 45 4.29 -0.02 28.14
C ASN A 45 3.96 -0.36 26.66
N GLU A 46 4.69 -1.28 26.07
CA GLU A 46 4.50 -1.71 24.67
C GLU A 46 4.76 -0.60 23.63
N GLU A 47 5.45 0.46 24.03
CA GLU A 47 5.82 1.56 23.12
C GLU A 47 7.32 1.87 23.18
N ILE A 48 7.87 2.24 22.04
CA ILE A 48 9.23 2.79 21.93
C ILE A 48 9.13 4.21 21.38
N THR A 49 9.69 5.16 22.12
CA THR A 49 9.77 6.56 21.69
C THR A 49 11.18 6.93 21.31
N PHE A 50 11.38 7.54 20.17
CA PHE A 50 12.68 8.05 19.73
C PHE A 50 12.53 9.21 18.74
N THR A 51 13.61 9.94 18.53
CA THR A 51 13.69 11.02 17.53
C THR A 51 14.73 10.67 16.47
N PHE A 52 14.30 10.66 15.22
CA PHE A 52 15.20 10.63 14.07
C PHE A 52 15.72 12.04 13.81
N ILE A 53 17.02 12.18 13.70
CA ILE A 53 17.68 13.47 13.48
C ILE A 53 18.61 13.33 12.27
N ALA A 54 18.40 14.15 11.25
CA ALA A 54 19.30 14.28 10.11
C ALA A 54 19.90 15.69 10.09
N ASN A 55 21.24 15.79 10.05
CA ASN A 55 21.93 17.04 9.95
C ASN A 55 22.03 17.56 8.49
N LYS A 56 22.59 18.76 8.29
CA LYS A 56 22.76 19.35 6.96
C LYS A 56 23.73 18.56 6.06
N GLU A 57 24.59 17.76 6.65
CA GLU A 57 25.57 16.90 5.95
C GLU A 57 25.01 15.52 5.61
N GLY A 58 23.70 15.26 5.88
CA GLY A 58 23.05 13.98 5.64
C GLY A 58 23.35 12.90 6.68
N LYS A 59 24.12 13.18 7.74
CA LYS A 59 24.37 12.23 8.83
C LYS A 59 23.09 12.01 9.64
N GLN A 60 22.69 10.76 9.75
CA GLN A 60 21.47 10.31 10.43
C GLN A 60 21.79 9.71 11.80
N ARG A 61 20.93 9.99 12.78
CA ARG A 61 21.02 9.41 14.11
C ARG A 61 19.64 9.19 14.71
N PHE A 62 19.52 8.19 15.57
CA PHE A 62 18.32 7.88 16.32
C PHE A 62 18.57 8.19 17.81
N TYR A 63 17.90 9.19 18.34
CA TYR A 63 17.98 9.60 19.73
C TYR A 63 16.85 8.96 20.53
N ASP A 64 17.18 8.17 21.56
CA ASP A 64 16.23 7.41 22.38
C ASP A 64 15.90 8.05 23.74
N GLY A 65 16.23 9.33 23.91
CA GLY A 65 16.08 10.03 25.19
C GLY A 65 17.28 9.88 26.14
N LYS A 66 18.11 8.87 25.96
CA LYS A 66 19.32 8.61 26.78
C LYS A 66 20.60 8.62 25.95
N ARG A 67 20.60 7.94 24.82
CA ARG A 67 21.75 7.79 23.92
C ARG A 67 21.64 8.74 22.75
N LYS A 68 22.71 9.49 22.45
CA LYS A 68 22.75 10.39 21.28
C LYS A 68 22.46 9.66 19.95
N HIS A 69 22.82 8.38 19.87
CA HIS A 69 22.53 7.50 18.76
C HIS A 69 22.38 6.07 19.27
N ASN A 70 21.20 5.49 19.13
CA ASN A 70 20.95 4.10 19.43
C ASN A 70 20.79 3.30 18.12
N LYS A 71 21.81 2.50 17.80
CA LYS A 71 21.85 1.70 16.57
C LYS A 71 20.75 0.63 16.49
N TYR A 72 20.29 0.13 17.64
CA TYR A 72 19.28 -0.94 17.71
C TYR A 72 17.89 -0.47 17.28
N ILE A 73 17.62 0.83 17.31
CA ILE A 73 16.36 1.37 16.78
C ILE A 73 16.21 1.06 15.31
N ARG A 74 17.29 1.08 14.53
CA ARG A 74 17.24 0.74 13.10
C ARG A 74 16.86 -0.72 12.85
N GLU A 75 17.21 -1.63 13.78
CA GLU A 75 16.93 -3.06 13.65
C GLU A 75 15.44 -3.38 13.87
N ILE A 76 14.76 -2.57 14.69
CA ILE A 76 13.33 -2.72 15.02
C ILE A 76 12.43 -1.79 14.21
N PHE A 77 13.01 -0.82 13.49
CA PHE A 77 12.21 0.12 12.70
C PHE A 77 11.55 -0.63 11.54
N PRO A 78 10.23 -0.48 11.37
CA PRO A 78 9.51 -1.18 10.30
C PRO A 78 10.04 -0.78 8.93
N THR A 79 10.07 -1.73 8.01
CA THR A 79 10.42 -1.45 6.62
C THR A 79 9.39 -0.50 6.01
N ILE A 80 9.86 0.53 5.31
CA ILE A 80 9.00 1.48 4.62
C ILE A 80 8.98 1.15 3.14
N TYR A 81 7.80 0.85 2.60
CA TYR A 81 7.57 0.71 1.17
C TYR A 81 6.90 1.97 0.65
N PHE A 82 7.50 2.58 -0.35
CA PHE A 82 6.97 3.79 -0.97
C PHE A 82 6.65 3.55 -2.45
N ILE A 83 5.38 3.72 -2.81
CA ILE A 83 4.88 3.64 -4.17
C ILE A 83 4.43 5.04 -4.57
N GLY A 84 5.30 5.76 -5.26
CA GLY A 84 5.00 7.10 -5.79
C GLY A 84 4.23 7.05 -7.11
N THR A 85 3.86 8.22 -7.61
CA THR A 85 3.11 8.41 -8.85
C THR A 85 3.87 7.92 -10.10
N ASN A 86 5.20 8.00 -10.11
CA ASN A 86 6.05 7.59 -11.24
C ASN A 86 6.16 6.08 -11.44
N ARG A 87 5.63 5.27 -10.53
CA ARG A 87 5.50 3.81 -10.58
C ARG A 87 6.51 3.12 -11.50
N ASN A 88 7.79 3.21 -11.16
CA ASN A 88 8.82 2.46 -11.86
C ASN A 88 8.68 0.99 -11.48
N LEU A 89 7.91 0.26 -12.29
CA LEU A 89 7.57 -1.14 -12.06
C LEU A 89 8.82 -2.01 -11.89
N LYS A 90 9.82 -1.78 -12.75
CA LYS A 90 11.06 -2.55 -12.73
C LYS A 90 11.81 -2.37 -11.41
N GLN A 91 11.94 -1.14 -10.95
CA GLN A 91 12.62 -0.85 -9.68
C GLN A 91 11.90 -1.51 -8.49
N ILE A 92 10.56 -1.39 -8.42
CA ILE A 92 9.78 -2.00 -7.34
C ILE A 92 9.87 -3.52 -7.38
N GLN A 93 9.80 -4.12 -8.56
CA GLN A 93 9.92 -5.56 -8.75
C GLN A 93 11.31 -6.07 -8.35
N ASP A 94 12.36 -5.39 -8.80
CA ASP A 94 13.74 -5.71 -8.47
C ASP A 94 13.97 -5.51 -6.96
N ASP A 95 13.49 -4.40 -6.38
CA ASP A 95 13.60 -4.13 -4.94
C ASP A 95 12.89 -5.21 -4.11
N LEU A 96 11.65 -5.58 -4.44
CA LEU A 96 10.91 -6.61 -3.71
C LEU A 96 11.54 -7.99 -3.86
N PHE A 97 12.00 -8.36 -5.06
CA PHE A 97 12.68 -9.62 -5.29
C PHE A 97 14.01 -9.73 -4.56
N MET A 98 14.78 -8.63 -4.54
CA MET A 98 16.08 -8.56 -3.90
C MET A 98 16.00 -8.34 -2.39
N LEU A 99 14.87 -7.89 -1.85
CA LEU A 99 14.61 -7.77 -0.42
C LEU A 99 14.23 -9.11 0.24
N GLN A 100 13.96 -10.16 -0.54
CA GLN A 100 13.90 -11.50 0.05
C GLN A 100 15.19 -11.71 0.84
N GLU A 101 15.04 -12.06 2.12
CA GLU A 101 16.09 -12.10 3.16
C GLU A 101 17.25 -13.06 2.85
N ASP A 102 17.80 -13.00 1.66
CA ASP A 102 19.05 -13.67 1.41
C ASP A 102 20.18 -12.78 1.94
N SER A 103 20.69 -13.17 3.10
CA SER A 103 21.90 -12.59 3.71
C SER A 103 23.05 -12.54 2.70
N LEU A 104 23.08 -13.44 1.73
CA LEU A 104 24.08 -13.51 0.68
C LEU A 104 23.92 -12.36 -0.33
N LEU A 105 22.70 -12.05 -0.78
CA LEU A 105 22.45 -10.90 -1.68
C LEU A 105 22.80 -9.58 -1.01
N LYS A 106 22.50 -9.47 0.29
CA LYS A 106 22.88 -8.29 1.09
C LYS A 106 24.41 -8.12 1.16
N ILE A 107 25.15 -9.21 1.38
CA ILE A 107 26.61 -9.21 1.41
C ILE A 107 27.17 -8.86 0.01
N MET A 108 26.60 -9.41 -1.07
CA MET A 108 26.99 -9.11 -2.44
C MET A 108 26.84 -7.62 -2.78
N ARG A 109 25.71 -7.01 -2.38
CA ARG A 109 25.46 -5.56 -2.59
C ARG A 109 26.42 -4.66 -1.84
N THR A 110 26.85 -5.06 -0.64
CA THR A 110 27.80 -4.27 0.17
C THR A 110 29.23 -4.45 -0.26
N ASN A 111 29.49 -5.30 -1.24
CA ASN A 111 30.83 -5.63 -1.73
C ASN A 111 31.81 -5.97 -0.56
N CYS A 112 31.34 -6.78 0.39
CA CYS A 112 32.08 -7.14 1.59
C CYS A 112 33.17 -8.19 1.31
N CYS A 113 34.19 -8.20 2.16
CA CYS A 113 35.18 -9.29 2.17
C CYS A 113 34.54 -10.58 2.71
N MET A 114 34.83 -11.73 2.11
CA MET A 114 34.34 -13.04 2.56
C MET A 114 34.79 -13.38 4.01
N PHE A 115 35.94 -12.87 4.42
CA PHE A 115 36.50 -13.10 5.78
C PHE A 115 36.00 -12.11 6.82
N ASP A 116 35.56 -10.94 6.42
CA ASP A 116 35.06 -9.89 7.30
C ASP A 116 33.94 -9.10 6.62
N PRO A 117 32.66 -9.38 7.00
CA PRO A 117 31.51 -8.72 6.39
C PRO A 117 31.45 -7.19 6.57
N VAL A 118 32.27 -6.63 7.45
CA VAL A 118 32.31 -5.18 7.72
C VAL A 118 33.31 -4.46 6.81
N LYS A 119 34.33 -5.18 6.32
CA LYS A 119 35.40 -4.59 5.52
C LYS A 119 35.10 -4.67 4.02
N PRO A 120 35.30 -3.59 3.28
CA PRO A 120 35.21 -3.62 1.83
C PRO A 120 36.23 -4.61 1.24
N CYS A 121 35.90 -5.25 0.15
CA CYS A 121 36.78 -6.16 -0.56
C CYS A 121 37.95 -5.37 -1.18
N THR A 122 39.17 -5.78 -0.87
CA THR A 122 40.42 -5.20 -1.43
C THR A 122 40.92 -5.97 -2.63
N HIS A 123 40.13 -6.89 -3.20
CA HIS A 123 40.50 -7.74 -4.34
C HIS A 123 41.82 -8.53 -4.14
N CYS A 124 42.14 -8.88 -2.91
CA CYS A 124 43.32 -9.69 -2.61
C CYS A 124 43.17 -11.16 -3.04
N PHE A 125 41.93 -11.59 -3.37
CA PHE A 125 41.57 -12.93 -3.82
C PHE A 125 42.06 -14.12 -2.97
N GLN A 126 42.43 -13.90 -1.71
CA GLN A 126 42.79 -14.98 -0.76
C GLN A 126 41.64 -15.98 -0.56
N CYS A 127 40.39 -15.51 -0.72
CA CYS A 127 39.21 -16.37 -0.63
C CYS A 127 39.12 -17.42 -1.72
N ILE A 128 39.73 -17.18 -2.89
CA ILE A 128 39.67 -18.09 -4.04
C ILE A 128 40.28 -19.46 -3.74
N GLY A 129 41.30 -19.51 -2.93
CA GLY A 129 41.92 -20.76 -2.47
C GLY A 129 40.93 -21.68 -1.73
N LEU A 130 40.01 -21.10 -0.95
CA LEU A 130 38.95 -21.82 -0.27
C LEU A 130 37.79 -22.18 -1.19
N ILE A 131 37.41 -21.25 -2.06
CA ILE A 131 36.32 -21.44 -3.01
C ILE A 131 36.64 -22.57 -4.02
N ASN A 132 37.85 -22.61 -4.53
CA ASN A 132 38.30 -23.64 -5.48
C ASN A 132 38.36 -25.06 -4.90
N GLN A 133 38.29 -25.22 -3.59
CA GLN A 133 38.25 -26.54 -2.93
C GLN A 133 36.82 -27.12 -2.90
N LYS A 134 35.80 -26.30 -3.20
CA LYS A 134 34.39 -26.69 -3.18
C LYS A 134 33.94 -27.20 -4.55
N SER A 135 33.07 -28.19 -4.56
CA SER A 135 32.38 -28.60 -5.79
C SER A 135 31.35 -27.52 -6.22
N PRO A 136 31.01 -27.43 -7.51
CA PRO A 136 30.01 -26.44 -7.98
C PRO A 136 28.67 -26.50 -7.27
N LYS A 137 28.27 -27.66 -6.72
CA LYS A 137 27.02 -27.82 -5.97
C LYS A 137 27.09 -27.28 -4.54
N GLU A 138 28.28 -27.11 -4.02
CA GLU A 138 28.52 -26.62 -2.65
C GLU A 138 28.81 -25.10 -2.61
N LEU A 139 28.99 -24.49 -3.78
CA LEU A 139 29.15 -23.06 -3.89
C LEU A 139 27.84 -22.34 -3.61
N ASN A 140 27.87 -21.37 -2.71
CA ASN A 140 26.76 -20.43 -2.58
C ASN A 140 26.87 -19.30 -3.62
N ALA A 141 25.82 -18.51 -3.77
CA ALA A 141 25.75 -17.45 -4.78
C ALA A 141 26.88 -16.41 -4.62
N PHE A 142 27.23 -16.05 -3.39
CA PHE A 142 28.32 -15.11 -3.09
C PHE A 142 29.70 -15.68 -3.48
N GLU A 143 29.96 -16.93 -3.19
CA GLU A 143 31.22 -17.60 -3.57
C GLU A 143 31.33 -17.74 -5.09
N ALA A 144 30.22 -18.07 -5.76
CA ALA A 144 30.17 -18.11 -7.22
C ALA A 144 30.44 -16.74 -7.84
N ALA A 145 29.88 -15.66 -7.29
CA ALA A 145 30.13 -14.31 -7.72
C ALA A 145 31.61 -13.89 -7.51
N LYS A 146 32.21 -14.25 -6.38
CA LYS A 146 33.65 -13.99 -6.14
C LYS A 146 34.56 -14.77 -7.08
N LEU A 147 34.20 -15.99 -7.42
CA LEU A 147 34.93 -16.77 -8.43
C LEU A 147 34.82 -16.12 -9.82
N PHE A 148 33.64 -15.64 -10.17
CA PHE A 148 33.40 -14.91 -11.43
C PHE A 148 34.22 -13.61 -11.48
N GLU A 149 34.20 -12.82 -10.41
CA GLU A 149 34.99 -11.60 -10.27
C GLU A 149 36.50 -11.87 -10.43
N TYR A 150 37.03 -12.93 -9.78
CA TYR A 150 38.40 -13.34 -9.92
C TYR A 150 38.73 -13.74 -11.38
N LYS A 151 37.83 -14.48 -12.04
CA LYS A 151 38.05 -14.86 -13.44
C LYS A 151 38.04 -13.66 -14.37
N LEU A 152 37.21 -12.66 -14.12
CA LEU A 152 37.26 -11.41 -14.88
C LEU A 152 38.58 -10.66 -14.66
N TYR A 153 39.08 -10.65 -13.42
CA TYR A 153 40.34 -10.01 -13.08
C TYR A 153 41.54 -10.71 -13.73
N GLU A 154 41.53 -12.05 -13.81
CA GLU A 154 42.55 -12.82 -14.57
C GLU A 154 42.55 -12.53 -16.07
N MET A 155 41.49 -11.93 -16.64
CA MET A 155 41.40 -11.64 -18.09
C MET A 155 42.29 -10.48 -18.56
N ASN A 156 43.49 -10.36 -18.04
CA ASN A 156 44.58 -9.45 -18.52
C ASN A 156 44.43 -7.95 -18.17
N ILE A 157 43.69 -7.58 -17.12
CA ILE A 157 43.68 -6.19 -16.65
C ILE A 157 45.10 -5.75 -16.28
N ASP A 158 45.86 -6.61 -15.60
CA ASP A 158 47.24 -6.31 -15.20
C ASP A 158 48.15 -5.99 -16.39
N GLN A 159 48.02 -6.73 -17.48
CA GLN A 159 48.83 -6.45 -18.68
C GLN A 159 48.38 -5.17 -19.37
N PHE A 160 47.10 -4.87 -19.36
CA PHE A 160 46.57 -3.63 -19.89
C PHE A 160 47.03 -2.45 -19.04
N GLU A 161 46.92 -2.58 -17.71
CA GLU A 161 47.37 -1.58 -16.73
C GLU A 161 48.86 -1.24 -16.91
N LYS A 162 49.74 -2.25 -17.00
CA LYS A 162 51.14 -2.03 -17.26
C LYS A 162 51.39 -1.25 -18.54
N ARG A 163 50.74 -1.64 -19.63
CA ARG A 163 50.92 -0.94 -20.96
C ARG A 163 50.42 0.50 -20.89
N ILE A 164 49.32 0.76 -20.20
CA ILE A 164 48.80 2.10 -20.02
C ILE A 164 49.78 2.94 -19.20
N ASN A 165 50.27 2.40 -18.08
CA ASN A 165 51.20 3.11 -17.20
C ASN A 165 52.53 3.39 -17.88
N GLU A 166 53.10 2.43 -18.62
CA GLU A 166 54.29 2.65 -19.44
C GLU A 166 54.08 3.79 -20.47
N SER A 167 52.95 3.80 -21.15
CA SER A 167 52.62 4.86 -22.11
C SER A 167 52.34 6.20 -21.41
N PHE A 168 51.65 6.18 -20.27
CA PHE A 168 51.31 7.39 -19.52
C PHE A 168 52.57 8.07 -18.95
N HIS A 169 53.47 7.29 -18.35
CA HIS A 169 54.73 7.82 -17.84
C HIS A 169 55.62 8.35 -18.97
N LYS A 170 55.66 7.65 -20.14
CA LYS A 170 56.42 8.12 -21.31
C LYS A 170 55.88 9.47 -21.84
N ASN A 171 54.59 9.73 -21.62
CA ASN A 171 53.95 10.97 -22.05
C ASN A 171 53.92 12.04 -20.94
N GLY A 172 54.66 11.85 -19.83
CA GLY A 172 54.85 12.83 -18.77
C GLY A 172 53.87 12.70 -17.59
N GLY A 173 53.12 11.61 -17.49
CA GLY A 173 52.35 11.28 -16.30
C GLY A 173 53.24 10.83 -15.16
N PHE A 174 52.95 11.23 -13.91
CA PHE A 174 53.73 10.88 -12.72
C PHE A 174 53.05 9.87 -11.81
N GLU A 175 51.77 9.61 -12.03
CA GLU A 175 50.95 8.74 -11.20
C GLU A 175 50.70 7.41 -11.89
N ASP A 176 50.50 6.35 -11.11
CA ASP A 176 50.07 5.06 -11.61
C ASP A 176 48.57 5.00 -11.75
N ILE A 177 48.09 4.60 -12.93
CA ILE A 177 46.69 4.37 -13.18
C ILE A 177 46.36 2.94 -12.78
N ILE A 178 45.40 2.78 -11.87
CA ILE A 178 44.92 1.49 -11.37
C ILE A 178 43.51 1.24 -11.90
N PHE A 179 43.33 0.14 -12.59
CA PHE A 179 42.02 -0.29 -13.04
C PHE A 179 41.37 -1.21 -12.01
N SER A 180 40.17 -0.86 -11.56
CA SER A 180 39.33 -1.74 -10.74
C SER A 180 38.07 -2.13 -11.50
N MET A 181 37.73 -3.42 -11.49
CA MET A 181 36.43 -3.88 -11.95
C MET A 181 35.49 -4.03 -10.76
N ASN A 182 34.38 -3.34 -10.82
CA ASN A 182 33.27 -3.54 -9.89
C ASN A 182 32.13 -4.19 -10.66
N TYR A 183 31.49 -5.19 -10.07
CA TYR A 183 30.23 -5.71 -10.59
C TYR A 183 29.09 -5.13 -9.77
N ASP A 184 28.03 -4.78 -10.47
CA ASP A 184 26.78 -4.34 -9.86
C ASP A 184 25.81 -5.52 -9.87
N VAL A 185 25.52 -6.04 -8.67
CA VAL A 185 24.62 -7.19 -8.49
C VAL A 185 23.22 -6.86 -9.03
N ASP A 186 22.80 -5.61 -8.88
CA ASP A 186 21.47 -5.16 -9.28
C ASP A 186 21.34 -5.10 -10.81
N GLN A 187 22.45 -4.91 -11.53
CA GLN A 187 22.48 -4.97 -13.00
C GLN A 187 22.65 -6.40 -13.54
N MET A 188 23.26 -7.29 -12.78
CA MET A 188 23.48 -8.68 -13.19
C MET A 188 22.21 -9.54 -13.02
N LEU A 189 21.40 -9.24 -12.02
CA LEU A 189 20.16 -9.99 -11.71
C LEU A 189 18.97 -9.19 -12.22
N GLN A 190 18.38 -9.62 -13.31
CA GLN A 190 17.16 -9.03 -13.83
C GLN A 190 16.01 -10.03 -13.72
N VAL A 191 14.95 -9.61 -13.04
CA VAL A 191 13.72 -10.40 -12.96
C VAL A 191 12.79 -9.95 -14.07
N ASN A 192 12.50 -10.84 -15.00
CA ASN A 192 11.52 -10.60 -16.04
C ASN A 192 10.20 -11.25 -15.67
N ALA A 193 9.15 -10.46 -15.54
CA ALA A 193 7.81 -10.96 -15.31
C ALA A 193 6.99 -10.88 -16.59
N GLU A 194 6.27 -11.96 -16.90
CA GLU A 194 5.39 -12.05 -18.05
C GLU A 194 3.97 -12.39 -17.61
N ALA A 195 3.00 -11.72 -18.17
CA ALA A 195 1.59 -12.04 -18.05
C ALA A 195 1.22 -13.05 -19.14
N TYR A 196 0.90 -14.26 -18.74
CA TYR A 196 0.52 -15.34 -19.64
C TYR A 196 -1.00 -15.49 -19.73
N ASN A 197 -1.53 -15.35 -20.94
CA ASN A 197 -2.95 -15.58 -21.22
C ASN A 197 -3.14 -17.02 -21.73
N LYS A 198 -3.75 -17.86 -20.89
CA LYS A 198 -3.96 -19.29 -21.20
C LYS A 198 -4.90 -19.53 -22.39
N GLU A 199 -5.87 -18.65 -22.63
CA GLU A 199 -6.87 -18.85 -23.70
C GLU A 199 -6.28 -18.55 -25.08
N ARG A 200 -5.35 -17.60 -25.14
CA ARG A 200 -4.73 -17.16 -26.40
C ARG A 200 -3.33 -17.71 -26.60
N ASP A 201 -2.79 -18.42 -25.60
CA ASP A 201 -1.39 -18.92 -25.60
C ASP A 201 -0.37 -17.84 -25.92
N ILE A 202 -0.57 -16.65 -25.29
CA ILE A 202 0.30 -15.48 -25.53
C ILE A 202 0.90 -15.04 -24.21
N SER A 203 2.21 -14.83 -24.22
CA SER A 203 2.97 -14.20 -23.14
C SER A 203 3.29 -12.76 -23.48
N ILE A 204 3.04 -11.85 -22.56
CA ILE A 204 3.32 -10.42 -22.72
C ILE A 204 4.10 -9.96 -21.51
N SER A 205 5.24 -9.28 -21.71
CA SER A 205 5.98 -8.67 -20.61
C SER A 205 5.06 -7.76 -19.80
N VAL A 206 5.13 -7.85 -18.47
CA VAL A 206 4.36 -7.02 -17.55
C VAL A 206 4.61 -5.52 -17.83
N GLU A 207 5.77 -5.16 -18.32
CA GLU A 207 6.08 -3.80 -18.73
C GLU A 207 5.22 -3.28 -19.91
N ARG A 208 4.64 -4.19 -20.70
CA ARG A 208 3.73 -3.86 -21.82
C ARG A 208 2.26 -3.87 -21.45
N LEU A 209 1.93 -4.23 -20.23
CA LEU A 209 0.54 -4.13 -19.74
C LEU A 209 0.06 -2.68 -19.75
N GLY A 210 -1.24 -2.49 -19.87
CA GLY A 210 -1.86 -1.18 -19.71
C GLY A 210 -1.57 -0.60 -18.32
N ARG A 211 -1.49 0.73 -18.20
CA ARG A 211 -1.09 1.42 -16.96
C ARG A 211 -1.92 0.99 -15.74
N GLY A 212 -3.23 0.79 -15.88
CA GLY A 212 -4.07 0.32 -14.80
C GLY A 212 -3.72 -1.09 -14.33
N MET A 213 -3.49 -2.02 -15.26
CA MET A 213 -3.09 -3.39 -14.91
C MET A 213 -1.71 -3.43 -14.26
N LYS A 214 -0.79 -2.55 -14.65
CA LYS A 214 0.49 -2.38 -13.95
C LYS A 214 0.31 -1.94 -12.49
N SER A 215 -0.61 -1.03 -12.24
CA SER A 215 -0.92 -0.58 -10.88
C SER A 215 -1.46 -1.71 -10.02
N ILE A 216 -2.40 -2.51 -10.54
CA ILE A 216 -2.93 -3.70 -9.84
C ILE A 216 -1.82 -4.74 -9.62
N TYR A 217 -0.99 -5.00 -10.63
CA TYR A 217 0.14 -5.93 -10.48
C TYR A 217 1.10 -5.49 -9.36
N MET A 218 1.45 -4.20 -9.29
CA MET A 218 2.33 -3.68 -8.23
C MET A 218 1.73 -3.85 -6.83
N LEU A 219 0.44 -3.52 -6.67
CA LEU A 219 -0.25 -3.71 -5.39
C LEU A 219 -0.33 -5.19 -5.02
N SER A 220 -0.60 -6.08 -6.00
CA SER A 220 -0.64 -7.52 -5.76
C SER A 220 0.73 -8.10 -5.44
N LEU A 221 1.78 -7.61 -6.08
CA LEU A 221 3.16 -8.02 -5.78
C LEU A 221 3.55 -7.62 -4.36
N LEU A 222 3.22 -6.38 -3.96
CA LEU A 222 3.44 -5.90 -2.61
C LEU A 222 2.64 -6.74 -1.59
N GLU A 223 1.36 -7.02 -1.87
CA GLU A 223 0.52 -7.86 -1.02
C GLU A 223 1.15 -9.25 -0.82
N ALA A 224 1.54 -9.92 -1.91
CA ALA A 224 2.18 -11.22 -1.84
C ALA A 224 3.46 -11.22 -1.01
N TYR A 225 4.22 -10.12 -1.06
CA TYR A 225 5.48 -9.99 -0.35
C TYR A 225 5.32 -9.69 1.15
N VAL A 226 4.44 -8.73 1.52
CA VAL A 226 4.34 -8.28 2.92
C VAL A 226 3.37 -9.08 3.78
N MET A 227 2.56 -9.97 3.17
CA MET A 227 1.61 -10.81 3.90
C MET A 227 2.20 -12.15 4.37
N ASP A 228 3.50 -12.37 4.22
CA ASP A 228 4.17 -13.54 4.79
C ASP A 228 4.02 -13.53 6.32
N GLU A 229 3.61 -14.66 6.88
CA GLU A 229 3.34 -14.84 8.32
C GLU A 229 4.55 -14.53 9.21
N ASN A 230 5.76 -14.72 8.70
CA ASN A 230 6.99 -14.49 9.45
C ASN A 230 7.57 -13.07 9.28
N SER A 231 6.97 -12.23 8.43
CA SER A 231 7.45 -10.86 8.22
C SER A 231 6.96 -9.93 9.33
N LEU A 232 7.80 -8.96 9.70
CA LEU A 232 7.42 -7.86 10.57
C LEU A 232 6.41 -6.95 9.88
N SER A 233 5.57 -6.29 10.68
CA SER A 233 4.68 -5.25 10.19
C SER A 233 5.49 -4.13 9.52
N SER A 234 5.01 -3.65 8.39
CA SER A 234 5.67 -2.64 7.57
C SER A 234 4.84 -1.36 7.48
N ILE A 235 5.46 -0.27 7.10
CA ILE A 235 4.78 0.98 6.74
C ILE A 235 4.72 1.06 5.23
N ILE A 236 3.50 1.14 4.69
CA ILE A 236 3.25 1.18 3.25
C ILE A 236 2.70 2.55 2.90
N LEU A 237 3.43 3.29 2.08
CA LEU A 237 3.06 4.61 1.60
C LEU A 237 2.72 4.51 0.11
N VAL A 238 1.50 4.88 -0.27
CA VAL A 238 1.06 4.81 -1.67
C VAL A 238 0.49 6.15 -2.10
N GLU A 239 1.05 6.73 -3.15
CA GLU A 239 0.50 7.95 -3.77
C GLU A 239 -0.48 7.58 -4.85
N GLU A 240 -1.69 8.13 -4.76
CA GLU A 240 -2.76 8.02 -5.76
C GLU A 240 -2.90 6.61 -6.36
N PRO A 241 -3.23 5.58 -5.55
CA PRO A 241 -3.34 4.19 -6.03
C PRO A 241 -4.36 4.03 -7.17
N GLU A 242 -5.30 4.96 -7.30
CA GLU A 242 -6.31 4.99 -8.36
C GLU A 242 -5.80 5.47 -9.72
N MET A 243 -4.59 6.02 -9.79
CA MET A 243 -4.09 6.61 -11.02
C MET A 243 -4.12 5.60 -12.18
N PHE A 244 -4.76 5.99 -13.28
CA PHE A 244 -5.01 5.18 -14.47
C PHE A 244 -5.93 3.97 -14.28
N LEU A 245 -6.60 3.82 -13.13
CA LEU A 245 -7.55 2.74 -12.89
C LEU A 245 -8.96 3.13 -13.35
N HIS A 246 -9.59 2.22 -14.09
CA HIS A 246 -11.04 2.28 -14.31
C HIS A 246 -11.78 2.13 -12.95
N PRO A 247 -12.96 2.74 -12.73
CA PRO A 247 -13.69 2.69 -11.47
C PRO A 247 -13.83 1.28 -10.85
N GLN A 248 -14.04 0.27 -11.67
CA GLN A 248 -14.09 -1.11 -11.20
C GLN A 248 -12.76 -1.59 -10.60
N LEU A 249 -11.62 -1.25 -11.23
CA LEU A 249 -10.29 -1.58 -10.71
C LEU A 249 -9.91 -0.73 -9.50
N GLN A 250 -10.48 0.46 -9.33
CA GLN A 250 -10.30 1.26 -8.12
C GLN A 250 -10.90 0.56 -6.89
N LYS A 251 -12.04 -0.13 -7.04
CA LYS A 251 -12.60 -0.96 -5.98
C LYS A 251 -11.65 -2.10 -5.61
N THR A 252 -11.10 -2.80 -6.62
CA THR A 252 -10.11 -3.85 -6.40
C THR A 252 -8.86 -3.32 -5.68
N ALA A 253 -8.35 -2.16 -6.09
CA ALA A 253 -7.22 -1.51 -5.41
C ALA A 253 -7.53 -1.17 -3.94
N SER A 254 -8.74 -0.64 -3.68
CA SER A 254 -9.21 -0.37 -2.31
C SER A 254 -9.27 -1.64 -1.45
N GLU A 255 -9.73 -2.76 -2.01
CA GLU A 255 -9.76 -4.05 -1.32
C GLU A 255 -8.35 -4.58 -1.01
N ILE A 256 -7.40 -4.44 -1.94
CA ILE A 256 -6.00 -4.82 -1.71
C ILE A 256 -5.41 -3.96 -0.59
N LEU A 257 -5.58 -2.64 -0.63
CA LEU A 257 -5.11 -1.73 0.43
C LEU A 257 -5.73 -2.06 1.79
N TYR A 258 -7.01 -2.42 1.83
CA TYR A 258 -7.68 -2.86 3.05
C TYR A 258 -7.08 -4.16 3.60
N ARG A 259 -6.81 -5.16 2.75
CA ARG A 259 -6.14 -6.40 3.18
C ARG A 259 -4.73 -6.14 3.68
N LEU A 260 -3.95 -5.31 2.99
CA LEU A 260 -2.61 -4.89 3.43
C LEU A 260 -2.65 -4.23 4.82
N ALA A 261 -3.69 -3.44 5.09
CA ALA A 261 -3.86 -2.75 6.37
C ALA A 261 -4.22 -3.67 7.56
N GLN A 262 -4.53 -4.96 7.32
CA GLN A 262 -4.77 -5.90 8.41
C GLN A 262 -3.50 -6.23 9.21
N LYS A 263 -2.34 -6.17 8.58
CA LYS A 263 -1.05 -6.50 9.19
C LYS A 263 -0.07 -5.33 9.20
N ASN A 264 -0.23 -4.40 8.27
CA ASN A 264 0.70 -3.31 8.03
C ASN A 264 0.05 -1.96 8.30
N GLN A 265 0.85 -0.92 8.54
CA GLN A 265 0.37 0.45 8.55
C GLN A 265 0.36 0.99 7.12
N VAL A 266 -0.84 1.15 6.55
CA VAL A 266 -1.01 1.67 5.19
C VAL A 266 -1.44 3.13 5.24
N ILE A 267 -0.71 3.98 4.54
CA ILE A 267 -1.04 5.40 4.35
C ILE A 267 -1.05 5.65 2.85
N PHE A 268 -2.15 6.16 2.33
CA PHE A 268 -2.23 6.51 0.92
C PHE A 268 -2.91 7.87 0.71
N THR A 269 -2.53 8.54 -0.37
CA THR A 269 -3.21 9.75 -0.84
C THR A 269 -4.17 9.39 -1.95
N THR A 270 -5.31 10.06 -2.00
CA THR A 270 -6.30 9.80 -3.05
C THR A 270 -7.17 11.01 -3.34
N HIS A 271 -7.55 11.17 -4.60
CA HIS A 271 -8.61 12.05 -5.06
C HIS A 271 -9.87 11.26 -5.51
N SER A 272 -9.86 9.93 -5.34
CA SER A 272 -10.97 9.08 -5.77
C SER A 272 -11.97 8.77 -4.66
N PRO A 273 -13.24 9.13 -4.84
CA PRO A 273 -14.30 8.76 -3.92
C PRO A 273 -14.52 7.25 -3.85
N HIS A 274 -14.23 6.51 -4.93
CA HIS A 274 -14.37 5.06 -4.96
C HIS A 274 -13.42 4.35 -4.00
N LEU A 275 -12.23 4.91 -3.75
CA LEU A 275 -11.32 4.39 -2.75
C LEU A 275 -11.80 4.64 -1.33
N LEU A 276 -12.47 5.78 -1.10
CA LEU A 276 -12.95 6.15 0.23
C LEU A 276 -14.10 5.27 0.72
N ALA A 277 -14.81 4.57 -0.16
CA ALA A 277 -16.01 3.79 0.16
C ALA A 277 -15.76 2.67 1.19
N ASN A 278 -14.54 2.12 1.27
CA ASN A 278 -14.17 1.05 2.18
C ASN A 278 -13.58 1.53 3.51
N PHE A 279 -13.45 2.85 3.72
CA PHE A 279 -12.80 3.42 4.89
C PHE A 279 -13.76 4.28 5.71
N SER A 280 -13.60 4.24 7.03
CA SER A 280 -14.38 5.04 7.95
C SER A 280 -13.82 6.46 8.08
N SER A 281 -14.65 7.40 8.53
CA SER A 281 -14.23 8.79 8.80
C SER A 281 -13.07 8.92 9.79
N ARG A 282 -12.83 7.91 10.63
CA ARG A 282 -11.71 7.89 11.59
C ARG A 282 -10.37 7.64 10.91
N GLN A 283 -10.40 7.01 9.74
CA GLN A 283 -9.21 6.66 8.94
C GLN A 283 -8.87 7.75 7.92
N LEU A 284 -9.76 8.74 7.74
CA LEU A 284 -9.58 9.83 6.80
C LEU A 284 -8.87 11.01 7.45
N CYS A 285 -7.92 11.57 6.70
CA CYS A 285 -7.25 12.81 7.03
C CYS A 285 -7.34 13.73 5.79
N GLN A 286 -8.09 14.80 5.91
CA GLN A 286 -8.25 15.78 4.84
C GLN A 286 -7.11 16.79 4.87
N ILE A 287 -6.46 17.02 3.75
CA ILE A 287 -5.44 18.03 3.61
C ILE A 287 -6.08 19.22 2.90
N ILE A 288 -6.05 20.36 3.55
CA ILE A 288 -6.57 21.64 3.03
C ILE A 288 -5.51 22.71 3.09
N LEU A 289 -5.69 23.78 2.35
CA LEU A 289 -4.91 25.02 2.51
C LEU A 289 -5.58 25.89 3.58
N ASP A 290 -4.78 26.47 4.46
CA ASP A 290 -5.22 27.52 5.37
C ASP A 290 -5.25 28.89 4.68
N GLU A 291 -5.59 29.95 5.44
CA GLU A 291 -5.66 31.32 4.93
C GLU A 291 -4.30 31.85 4.43
N ASP A 292 -3.20 31.31 4.98
CA ASP A 292 -1.82 31.66 4.60
C ASP A 292 -1.26 30.73 3.50
N SER A 293 -2.09 29.89 2.89
CA SER A 293 -1.73 28.91 1.85
C SER A 293 -0.78 27.80 2.33
N TYR A 294 -0.76 27.48 3.63
CA TYR A 294 -0.09 26.31 4.15
C TYR A 294 -1.01 25.08 4.17
N SER A 295 -0.44 23.92 3.89
CA SER A 295 -1.16 22.66 3.96
C SER A 295 -1.41 22.25 5.42
N VAL A 296 -2.66 22.09 5.78
CA VAL A 296 -3.10 21.71 7.14
C VAL A 296 -3.87 20.40 7.08
N ALA A 297 -3.54 19.48 7.99
CA ALA A 297 -4.19 18.20 8.11
C ALA A 297 -5.38 18.25 9.09
N LYS A 298 -6.59 18.02 8.60
CA LYS A 298 -7.81 17.90 9.40
C LYS A 298 -8.14 16.44 9.68
N LYS A 299 -8.07 16.03 10.94
CA LYS A 299 -8.51 14.69 11.40
C LYS A 299 -10.01 14.70 11.72
N LYS A 300 -10.65 13.53 11.61
CA LYS A 300 -12.09 13.33 11.91
C LYS A 300 -13.02 14.16 11.02
N THR A 301 -12.72 14.23 9.75
CA THR A 301 -13.53 14.92 8.76
C THR A 301 -14.80 14.14 8.44
N ASN A 302 -15.89 14.84 8.17
CA ASN A 302 -17.12 14.20 7.68
C ASN A 302 -16.88 13.79 6.21
N ILE A 303 -17.20 12.54 5.87
CA ILE A 303 -17.06 12.02 4.50
C ILE A 303 -17.74 12.91 3.48
N SER A 304 -18.91 13.48 3.83
CA SER A 304 -19.63 14.40 2.94
C SER A 304 -18.86 15.68 2.62
N SER A 305 -18.22 16.25 3.65
CA SER A 305 -17.36 17.44 3.45
C SER A 305 -16.18 17.13 2.53
N VAL A 306 -15.61 15.92 2.67
CA VAL A 306 -14.52 15.47 1.78
C VAL A 306 -14.99 15.31 0.34
N LEU A 307 -16.19 14.74 0.15
CA LEU A 307 -16.78 14.57 -1.19
C LEU A 307 -17.14 15.89 -1.83
N ASP A 308 -17.70 16.82 -1.05
CA ASP A 308 -18.03 18.17 -1.53
C ASP A 308 -16.75 18.92 -1.97
N ASP A 309 -15.68 18.83 -1.19
CA ASP A 309 -14.38 19.44 -1.53
C ASP A 309 -13.71 18.79 -2.75
N LEU A 310 -13.96 17.50 -2.99
CA LEU A 310 -13.52 16.79 -4.20
C LEU A 310 -14.42 17.08 -5.42
N GLY A 311 -15.51 17.83 -5.24
CA GLY A 311 -16.45 18.17 -6.28
C GLY A 311 -17.39 17.04 -6.69
N TYR A 312 -17.49 15.99 -5.86
CA TYR A 312 -18.38 14.86 -6.12
C TYR A 312 -19.73 15.02 -5.41
N ASN A 313 -20.78 14.90 -6.17
CA ASN A 313 -22.10 14.66 -5.63
C ASN A 313 -22.28 13.17 -5.33
N ALA A 314 -23.05 12.87 -4.31
CA ALA A 314 -23.25 11.46 -3.95
C ALA A 314 -24.03 10.68 -5.06
N SER A 315 -24.77 11.35 -5.94
CA SER A 315 -25.34 10.77 -7.15
C SER A 315 -24.26 10.25 -8.12
N ASP A 316 -23.12 10.92 -8.18
CA ASP A 316 -22.00 10.53 -9.05
C ASP A 316 -21.34 9.23 -8.57
N LEU A 317 -21.38 8.99 -7.24
CA LEU A 317 -20.83 7.79 -6.64
C LEU A 317 -21.68 6.55 -6.84
N MET A 318 -22.98 6.71 -6.84
CA MET A 318 -23.92 5.59 -6.94
C MET A 318 -24.22 5.18 -8.38
N ASN A 319 -23.89 6.02 -9.34
CA ASN A 319 -24.28 5.82 -10.75
C ASN A 319 -25.79 5.55 -10.90
N VAL A 320 -26.60 6.17 -10.02
CA VAL A 320 -28.03 5.91 -9.86
C VAL A 320 -28.77 7.22 -9.98
N ASP A 321 -29.75 7.26 -10.88
CA ASP A 321 -30.60 8.44 -11.08
C ASP A 321 -31.80 8.44 -10.16
N PHE A 322 -32.27 7.27 -9.72
CA PHE A 322 -33.44 7.13 -8.89
C PHE A 322 -33.29 5.99 -7.86
N VAL A 323 -33.84 6.20 -6.67
CA VAL A 323 -33.79 5.22 -5.57
C VAL A 323 -35.19 4.89 -5.08
N PHE A 324 -35.57 3.62 -5.11
CA PHE A 324 -36.72 3.11 -4.36
C PHE A 324 -36.30 2.67 -2.98
N ILE A 325 -36.99 3.14 -1.96
CA ILE A 325 -36.81 2.69 -0.56
C ILE A 325 -38.04 1.87 -0.20
N VAL A 326 -37.85 0.57 0.01
CA VAL A 326 -38.93 -0.38 0.27
C VAL A 326 -38.79 -0.98 1.69
N GLU A 327 -39.92 -1.42 2.27
CA GLU A 327 -39.93 -1.91 3.63
C GLU A 327 -39.28 -3.29 3.78
N GLY A 328 -39.58 -4.21 2.90
CA GLY A 328 -39.21 -5.61 3.05
C GLY A 328 -38.29 -6.14 1.95
N LYS A 329 -37.64 -7.28 2.26
CA LYS A 329 -36.83 -8.01 1.28
C LYS A 329 -37.67 -8.52 0.10
N GLN A 330 -38.93 -8.86 0.36
CA GLN A 330 -39.84 -9.34 -0.70
C GLN A 330 -40.15 -8.24 -1.71
N ASP A 331 -40.31 -7.01 -1.26
CA ASP A 331 -40.56 -5.85 -2.12
C ASP A 331 -39.34 -5.59 -3.04
N LYS A 332 -38.14 -5.79 -2.52
CA LYS A 332 -36.92 -5.69 -3.32
C LYS A 332 -36.89 -6.67 -4.49
N TYR A 333 -37.48 -7.85 -4.33
CA TYR A 333 -37.54 -8.85 -5.42
C TYR A 333 -38.76 -8.67 -6.33
N ARG A 334 -39.88 -8.19 -5.80
CA ARG A 334 -41.11 -8.02 -6.55
C ARG A 334 -41.14 -6.72 -7.34
N LEU A 335 -40.62 -5.63 -6.79
CA LEU A 335 -40.62 -4.33 -7.43
C LEU A 335 -39.89 -4.33 -8.79
N PRO A 336 -38.74 -4.99 -8.98
CA PRO A 336 -38.14 -5.11 -10.30
C PRO A 336 -39.05 -5.76 -11.36
N LEU A 337 -39.82 -6.77 -10.97
CA LEU A 337 -40.75 -7.45 -11.89
C LEU A 337 -41.87 -6.51 -12.36
N LEU A 338 -42.40 -5.69 -11.44
CA LEU A 338 -43.39 -4.68 -11.77
C LEU A 338 -42.81 -3.58 -12.64
N LEU A 339 -41.62 -3.11 -12.30
CA LEU A 339 -40.92 -2.08 -13.08
C LEU A 339 -40.60 -2.57 -14.48
N ASN A 340 -40.17 -3.81 -14.65
CA ASN A 340 -39.91 -4.39 -15.97
C ASN A 340 -41.18 -4.50 -16.81
N HIS A 341 -42.32 -4.76 -16.19
CA HIS A 341 -43.57 -4.87 -16.89
C HIS A 341 -44.08 -3.52 -17.40
N TYR A 342 -43.87 -2.44 -16.64
CA TYR A 342 -44.45 -1.11 -16.97
C TYR A 342 -43.40 -0.14 -17.54
N TYR A 343 -42.12 -0.33 -17.28
CA TYR A 343 -41.01 0.57 -17.59
C TYR A 343 -39.81 -0.22 -18.06
N SER A 344 -39.95 -0.97 -19.15
CA SER A 344 -38.88 -1.82 -19.68
C SER A 344 -37.63 -1.04 -20.10
N GLU A 345 -37.80 0.25 -20.43
CA GLU A 345 -36.70 1.17 -20.81
C GLU A 345 -35.68 1.46 -19.70
N ILE A 346 -36.02 1.18 -18.44
CA ILE A 346 -35.06 1.34 -17.31
C ILE A 346 -34.18 0.12 -17.10
N TYR A 347 -34.29 -0.88 -18.00
CA TYR A 347 -33.44 -2.08 -17.97
C TYR A 347 -32.38 -1.99 -19.06
N ASP A 348 -31.14 -2.47 -18.73
CA ASP A 348 -30.10 -2.62 -19.71
C ASP A 348 -30.27 -3.91 -20.54
N GLU A 349 -29.39 -4.12 -21.53
CA GLU A 349 -29.40 -5.30 -22.40
C GLU A 349 -29.24 -6.62 -21.63
N ASP A 350 -28.61 -6.59 -20.43
CA ASP A 350 -28.45 -7.73 -19.54
C ASP A 350 -29.67 -7.96 -18.62
N GLY A 351 -30.71 -7.17 -18.73
CA GLY A 351 -31.91 -7.26 -17.89
C GLY A 351 -31.72 -6.77 -16.46
N ARG A 352 -30.75 -5.89 -16.22
CA ARG A 352 -30.50 -5.24 -14.92
C ARG A 352 -31.07 -3.83 -14.92
N LEU A 353 -31.53 -3.37 -13.74
CA LEU A 353 -31.97 -1.99 -13.57
C LEU A 353 -30.82 -1.02 -13.89
N ASN A 354 -31.01 -0.21 -14.90
CA ASN A 354 -30.07 0.80 -15.33
C ASN A 354 -30.32 2.09 -14.53
N ARG A 355 -29.31 2.53 -13.76
CA ARG A 355 -29.31 3.77 -12.97
C ARG A 355 -30.47 3.91 -11.95
N VAL A 356 -31.05 2.78 -11.54
CA VAL A 356 -32.08 2.69 -10.50
C VAL A 356 -31.67 1.73 -9.41
N ALA A 357 -31.74 2.14 -8.15
CA ALA A 357 -31.47 1.29 -7.00
C ALA A 357 -32.71 1.01 -6.16
N ILE A 358 -32.78 -0.17 -5.56
CA ILE A 358 -33.82 -0.55 -4.61
C ILE A 358 -33.18 -0.89 -3.28
N LEU A 359 -33.48 -0.08 -2.26
CA LEU A 359 -32.99 -0.23 -0.90
C LEU A 359 -34.08 -0.81 0.00
N THR A 360 -33.70 -1.78 0.87
CA THR A 360 -34.62 -2.34 1.87
C THR A 360 -34.29 -1.82 3.25
N THR A 361 -35.29 -1.43 4.01
CA THR A 361 -35.13 -0.96 5.39
C THR A 361 -35.26 -2.07 6.42
N ASN A 362 -35.76 -3.25 6.03
CA ASN A 362 -36.05 -4.41 6.83
C ASN A 362 -37.06 -4.17 7.99
N SER A 363 -37.68 -3.02 8.07
CA SER A 363 -38.75 -2.68 9.02
C SER A 363 -39.31 -1.29 8.72
N CYS A 364 -40.63 -1.12 8.91
CA CYS A 364 -41.27 0.19 8.77
C CYS A 364 -40.73 1.25 9.75
N THR A 365 -40.23 0.85 10.91
CA THR A 365 -39.58 1.74 11.88
C THR A 365 -38.25 2.28 11.37
N ASN A 366 -37.56 1.52 10.54
CA ASN A 366 -36.25 1.89 9.99
C ASN A 366 -36.35 2.80 8.76
N ILE A 367 -37.52 2.85 8.09
CA ILE A 367 -37.76 3.80 6.99
C ILE A 367 -37.45 5.24 7.44
N LYS A 368 -37.90 5.58 8.68
CA LYS A 368 -37.58 6.88 9.30
C LYS A 368 -36.09 7.10 9.47
N THR A 369 -35.37 6.07 9.88
CA THR A 369 -33.91 6.12 10.07
C THR A 369 -33.18 6.26 8.73
N TYR A 370 -33.64 5.57 7.68
CA TYR A 370 -33.10 5.70 6.33
C TYR A 370 -33.40 7.04 5.68
N ALA A 371 -34.63 7.57 5.88
CA ALA A 371 -35.00 8.89 5.38
C ALA A 371 -34.26 10.03 6.11
N ASN A 372 -33.96 9.83 7.41
CA ASN A 372 -33.16 10.74 8.23
C ASN A 372 -31.66 10.48 8.15
N LEU A 373 -31.23 9.36 7.54
CA LEU A 373 -29.83 9.19 7.23
C LEU A 373 -29.39 10.40 6.42
N LYS A 374 -28.53 11.21 7.02
CA LYS A 374 -27.83 12.33 6.38
C LYS A 374 -27.36 11.99 4.97
N TYR A 375 -27.13 10.71 4.68
CA TYR A 375 -26.78 10.17 3.37
C TYR A 375 -27.81 10.46 2.28
N ILE A 376 -29.10 10.21 2.52
CA ILE A 376 -30.14 10.49 1.51
C ILE A 376 -30.37 12.01 1.40
N ASN A 377 -30.20 12.74 2.52
CA ASN A 377 -30.26 14.20 2.54
C ASN A 377 -29.07 14.88 1.84
N GLN A 378 -27.91 14.26 1.92
CA GLN A 378 -26.68 14.75 1.31
C GLN A 378 -26.52 14.33 -0.15
N LEU A 379 -27.28 13.31 -0.59
CA LEU A 379 -27.25 12.80 -1.95
C LEU A 379 -27.80 13.78 -3.01
N TYR A 380 -28.24 14.99 -2.63
CA TYR A 380 -28.93 15.92 -3.56
C TYR A 380 -30.07 15.29 -4.38
N MET A 381 -30.55 14.12 -3.91
CA MET A 381 -31.62 13.36 -4.54
C MET A 381 -33.01 13.79 -4.03
N LYS A 382 -33.18 15.10 -3.72
CA LYS A 382 -34.42 15.62 -3.16
C LYS A 382 -35.66 15.13 -3.94
N ASP A 383 -35.55 15.00 -5.25
CA ASP A 383 -36.63 14.68 -6.16
C ASP A 383 -36.45 13.29 -6.82
N ARG A 384 -35.50 12.48 -6.40
CA ARG A 384 -35.10 11.25 -7.09
C ARG A 384 -35.18 10.00 -6.23
N PHE A 385 -36.01 10.01 -5.21
CA PHE A 385 -36.32 8.80 -4.45
C PHE A 385 -37.78 8.66 -4.16
N LEU A 386 -38.28 7.43 -4.09
CA LEU A 386 -39.63 7.10 -3.68
C LEU A 386 -39.61 6.08 -2.55
N MET A 387 -40.28 6.40 -1.43
CA MET A 387 -40.52 5.48 -0.33
C MET A 387 -41.82 4.73 -0.54
N ILE A 388 -41.73 3.40 -0.52
CA ILE A 388 -42.87 2.51 -0.64
C ILE A 388 -43.03 1.77 0.70
N ARG A 389 -44.21 1.88 1.30
CA ARG A 389 -44.52 1.29 2.58
C ARG A 389 -45.86 0.57 2.53
N ASP A 390 -45.91 -0.60 3.22
CA ASP A 390 -47.16 -1.31 3.44
C ASP A 390 -48.05 -0.55 4.42
N SER A 391 -49.38 -0.57 4.16
CA SER A 391 -50.36 0.12 5.00
C SER A 391 -50.59 -0.60 6.35
N ASP A 392 -50.28 -1.90 6.44
CA ASP A 392 -50.51 -2.73 7.63
C ASP A 392 -51.93 -2.57 8.26
N GLY A 393 -52.93 -2.29 7.44
CA GLY A 393 -54.29 -2.04 7.90
C GLY A 393 -54.49 -0.71 8.62
N LYS A 394 -53.55 0.21 8.59
CA LYS A 394 -53.64 1.56 9.14
C LYS A 394 -54.44 2.49 8.21
N ASP A 395 -55.12 3.45 8.84
CA ASP A 395 -55.86 4.45 8.12
C ASP A 395 -54.94 5.26 7.16
N ARG A 396 -55.41 5.42 5.93
CA ARG A 396 -54.69 6.04 4.83
C ARG A 396 -54.30 7.50 5.13
N ASP A 397 -55.22 8.25 5.75
CA ASP A 397 -54.97 9.65 6.11
C ASP A 397 -53.92 9.81 7.18
N MET A 398 -53.85 8.84 8.09
CA MET A 398 -52.83 8.81 9.12
C MET A 398 -51.46 8.48 8.58
N LEU A 399 -51.38 7.55 7.61
CA LEU A 399 -50.11 7.22 6.91
C LEU A 399 -49.68 8.35 5.99
N GLY A 400 -50.62 8.98 5.28
CA GLY A 400 -50.37 10.15 4.47
C GLY A 400 -49.73 11.28 5.29
N ARG A 401 -50.33 11.63 6.43
CA ARG A 401 -49.74 12.64 7.34
C ARG A 401 -48.35 12.28 7.88
N GLN A 402 -48.10 10.99 8.14
CA GLN A 402 -46.76 10.56 8.56
C GLN A 402 -45.74 10.65 7.41
N LEU A 403 -46.09 10.28 6.21
CA LEU A 403 -45.23 10.39 5.03
C LEU A 403 -45.01 11.84 4.65
N CYS A 404 -46.05 12.69 4.68
CA CYS A 404 -45.92 14.12 4.42
C CYS A 404 -44.92 14.79 5.36
N LYS A 405 -44.91 14.39 6.63
CA LYS A 405 -43.93 14.93 7.58
C LYS A 405 -42.49 14.70 7.18
N TYR A 406 -42.20 13.67 6.38
CA TYR A 406 -40.86 13.39 5.84
C TYR A 406 -40.58 14.10 4.54
N TYR A 407 -41.64 14.48 3.80
CA TYR A 407 -41.53 15.20 2.53
C TYR A 407 -41.61 16.70 2.73
N ASP A 408 -42.44 17.21 3.68
CA ASP A 408 -42.65 18.65 3.94
C ASP A 408 -41.36 19.37 4.40
N GLU A 409 -40.51 18.70 5.18
CA GLU A 409 -39.23 19.27 5.55
C GLU A 409 -38.31 19.57 4.34
N ARG A 410 -38.73 19.19 3.12
CA ARG A 410 -37.94 19.24 1.90
C ARG A 410 -38.60 19.89 0.71
N ASN A 411 -39.75 20.52 0.88
CA ASN A 411 -40.55 21.05 -0.26
C ASN A 411 -40.86 19.99 -1.32
N LEU A 412 -41.07 18.73 -0.94
CA LEU A 412 -41.35 17.65 -1.83
C LEU A 412 -42.81 17.22 -1.69
N VAL A 413 -43.57 17.57 -2.66
CA VAL A 413 -44.78 16.93 -3.16
C VAL A 413 -46.06 17.21 -2.41
N ASP A 414 -46.99 17.75 -3.13
CA ASP A 414 -48.43 17.71 -2.95
C ASP A 414 -48.90 16.25 -2.77
N VAL A 415 -49.43 15.93 -1.59
CA VAL A 415 -49.84 14.57 -1.18
C VAL A 415 -50.90 13.99 -2.09
N ASP A 416 -51.64 14.85 -2.80
CA ASP A 416 -52.69 14.47 -3.72
C ASP A 416 -52.20 13.75 -4.99
N HIS A 417 -50.92 13.74 -5.24
CA HIS A 417 -50.28 13.13 -6.41
C HIS A 417 -49.60 11.80 -6.14
N LEU A 418 -49.60 11.27 -4.90
CA LEU A 418 -49.14 9.93 -4.64
C LEU A 418 -50.07 8.90 -5.28
N PRO A 419 -49.60 7.96 -6.10
CA PRO A 419 -50.46 6.96 -6.72
C PRO A 419 -51.19 6.15 -5.65
N LYS A 420 -52.46 5.95 -5.92
CA LYS A 420 -53.42 5.22 -5.06
C LYS A 420 -53.05 3.73 -4.99
#